data_79d1e8b0c4e5a25f490fe92fb0014966
#
_entry.id   79d1e8b0c4e5a25f490fe92fb0014966
#
_cell.length_a   1.000
_cell.length_b   1.000
_cell.length_c   1.000
_cell.angle_alpha   90.00
_cell.angle_beta   90.00
_cell.angle_gamma   90.00
#
_symmetry.space_group_name_H-M   'P 1'
#
loop_
_entity.id
_entity.type
_entity.pdbx_description
1 polymer ?
#
loop_
_entity_poly.entity_id
_entity_poly.type
_entity_poly.pdbx_seq_one_letter_code
_entity_poly.pdbx_strand_id
1 'polypeptide(L)'
;MTKNFPSEIQLPPVTAASGTVKLPGSKSISNRALMLAALASGTTRLTGLLRADDTERMLESLTKLGVKVTADGDAAVIEGAGGFFPVKSAELFIGNAGTAARTLTAALAFADGHYRLDGIERMRERPIGDLLAALRTLGADVTCEKKEGFLPLVFRPAVPVGRRVSVRGNVSSQYLTALLLTAPLIAPEEGLEITVEGELISRPYIDITLAMMKTFGADVTVTKKGFRVAKGGYCAQENYAVEGDASGASYFLALGALTGGPIRVEGVGRNALQGDAAFADVLEQMGAVITRGDRYTEASLSAGKVLKGITLDCTKIPDAAMTLVPMALKTEGAVRLTGIASWRVKETDRIAAMAAEMNKFGARVASGPDWIEVERGAAVAENVEVATYDDHRMAMSFSLAAAAGVPVVIKDPGCTAKTYPAYFDEFFRIIGKRN
;
A
#
# COMPACT_ATOMS: atom_id res chain seq x y z
N MET A 1 3.65 22.20 2.18
CA MET A 1 3.32 22.73 3.52
C MET A 1 3.10 21.54 4.42
N THR A 2 3.93 21.36 5.44
CA THR A 2 3.75 20.30 6.45
C THR A 2 2.49 20.64 7.25
N LYS A 3 1.44 19.83 7.11
CA LYS A 3 0.23 19.95 7.91
C LYS A 3 0.65 19.71 9.38
N ASN A 4 0.37 20.67 10.26
CA ASN A 4 0.63 20.50 11.68
C ASN A 4 -0.49 19.60 12.24
N PHE A 5 -0.17 18.34 12.51
CA PHE A 5 -1.11 17.41 13.13
C PHE A 5 -1.07 17.58 14.65
N PRO A 6 -2.22 17.44 15.34
CA PRO A 6 -2.24 17.38 16.79
C PRO A 6 -1.55 16.10 17.29
N SER A 7 -1.12 16.08 18.55
CA SER A 7 -0.52 14.88 19.16
C SER A 7 -1.52 13.75 19.35
N GLU A 8 -2.81 14.07 19.43
CA GLU A 8 -3.90 13.12 19.56
C GLU A 8 -5.20 13.69 18.98
N ILE A 9 -6.12 12.78 18.61
CA ILE A 9 -7.48 13.11 18.21
C ILE A 9 -8.46 12.29 19.06
N GLN A 10 -9.45 12.98 19.64
CA GLN A 10 -10.54 12.36 20.36
C GLN A 10 -11.73 12.15 19.43
N LEU A 11 -12.17 10.90 19.29
CA LEU A 11 -13.31 10.53 18.48
C LEU A 11 -14.46 10.14 19.41
N PRO A 12 -15.58 10.88 19.38
CA PRO A 12 -16.76 10.51 20.16
C PRO A 12 -17.48 9.30 19.55
N PRO A 13 -18.34 8.62 20.29
CA PRO A 13 -19.21 7.59 19.73
C PRO A 13 -19.97 8.09 18.51
N VAL A 14 -20.00 7.27 17.46
CA VAL A 14 -20.67 7.57 16.19
C VAL A 14 -21.87 6.65 16.04
N THR A 15 -23.07 7.22 16.07
CA THR A 15 -24.32 6.48 15.92
C THR A 15 -24.84 6.46 14.49
N ALA A 16 -24.49 7.47 13.70
CA ALA A 16 -24.88 7.59 12.30
C ALA A 16 -23.77 8.28 11.50
N ALA A 17 -23.55 7.85 10.27
CA ALA A 17 -22.65 8.48 9.31
C ALA A 17 -23.18 8.23 7.91
N SER A 18 -23.15 9.25 7.04
CA SER A 18 -23.60 9.13 5.66
C SER A 18 -22.96 10.17 4.77
N GLY A 19 -22.95 9.93 3.47
CA GLY A 19 -22.45 10.88 2.48
C GLY A 19 -21.45 10.27 1.50
N THR A 20 -20.74 11.15 0.78
CA THR A 20 -19.79 10.75 -0.27
C THR A 20 -18.38 11.19 0.10
N VAL A 21 -17.41 10.30 -0.06
CA VAL A 21 -15.98 10.53 0.13
C VAL A 21 -15.27 10.40 -1.20
N LYS A 22 -14.52 11.42 -1.61
CA LYS A 22 -13.58 11.32 -2.72
C LYS A 22 -12.25 10.79 -2.17
N LEU A 23 -11.87 9.61 -2.59
CA LEU A 23 -10.62 8.98 -2.13
C LEU A 23 -9.39 9.68 -2.71
N PRO A 24 -8.28 9.77 -1.96
CA PRO A 24 -6.99 10.09 -2.54
C PRO A 24 -6.56 8.98 -3.52
N GLY A 25 -5.61 9.29 -4.39
CA GLY A 25 -5.04 8.29 -5.29
C GLY A 25 -4.40 7.12 -4.55
N SER A 26 -4.43 5.95 -5.18
CA SER A 26 -3.78 4.76 -4.64
C SER A 26 -2.27 4.95 -4.52
N LYS A 27 -1.73 4.76 -3.31
CA LYS A 27 -0.28 4.77 -3.08
C LYS A 27 0.45 3.77 -3.96
N SER A 28 -0.08 2.56 -4.05
CA SER A 28 0.53 1.47 -4.80
C SER A 28 0.58 1.73 -6.30
N ILE A 29 -0.48 2.32 -6.86
CA ILE A 29 -0.54 2.70 -8.28
C ILE A 29 0.30 3.95 -8.51
N SER A 30 0.22 4.97 -7.65
CA SER A 30 0.98 6.22 -7.78
C SER A 30 2.49 5.97 -7.86
N ASN A 31 3.07 5.18 -6.92
CA ASN A 31 4.51 4.89 -6.96
C ASN A 31 4.93 4.13 -8.23
N ARG A 32 4.09 3.21 -8.72
CA ARG A 32 4.35 2.49 -9.97
C ARG A 32 4.24 3.41 -11.18
N ALA A 33 3.21 4.24 -11.23
CA ALA A 33 3.00 5.19 -12.32
C ALA A 33 4.15 6.19 -12.43
N LEU A 34 4.62 6.72 -11.30
CA LEU A 34 5.79 7.60 -11.24
C LEU A 34 7.04 6.90 -11.77
N MET A 35 7.30 5.66 -11.34
CA MET A 35 8.47 4.90 -11.81
C MET A 35 8.36 4.57 -13.31
N LEU A 36 7.22 4.07 -13.78
CA LEU A 36 7.00 3.75 -15.18
C LEU A 36 7.11 4.97 -16.08
N ALA A 37 6.49 6.09 -15.68
CA ALA A 37 6.60 7.35 -16.40
C ALA A 37 8.04 7.88 -16.46
N ALA A 38 8.80 7.74 -15.36
CA ALA A 38 10.20 8.16 -15.31
C ALA A 38 11.12 7.33 -16.22
N LEU A 39 10.83 6.04 -16.37
CA LEU A 39 11.60 5.12 -17.24
C LEU A 39 11.12 5.14 -18.70
N ALA A 40 9.94 5.70 -18.99
CA ALA A 40 9.35 5.71 -20.32
C ALA A 40 10.05 6.70 -21.29
N SER A 41 9.92 6.43 -22.58
CA SER A 41 10.26 7.40 -23.63
C SER A 41 9.07 8.33 -23.86
N GLY A 42 9.29 9.65 -23.72
CA GLY A 42 8.28 10.69 -23.94
C GLY A 42 7.69 11.25 -22.63
N THR A 43 6.59 11.97 -22.75
CA THR A 43 5.97 12.71 -21.64
C THR A 43 4.67 12.03 -21.21
N THR A 44 4.57 11.70 -19.93
CA THR A 44 3.34 11.15 -19.32
C THR A 44 2.68 12.19 -18.41
N ARG A 45 1.37 12.39 -18.59
CA ARG A 45 0.53 13.13 -17.65
C ARG A 45 -0.17 12.15 -16.71
N LEU A 46 0.12 12.26 -15.42
CA LEU A 46 -0.56 11.52 -14.35
C LEU A 46 -1.65 12.41 -13.73
N THR A 47 -2.83 11.85 -13.45
CA THR A 47 -3.94 12.53 -12.74
C THR A 47 -4.45 11.66 -11.61
N GLY A 48 -4.99 12.27 -10.55
CA GLY A 48 -5.40 11.56 -9.35
C GLY A 48 -4.22 10.98 -8.57
N LEU A 49 -3.02 11.53 -8.75
CA LEU A 49 -1.82 11.09 -8.05
C LEU A 49 -1.96 11.33 -6.54
N LEU A 50 -1.61 10.35 -5.75
CA LEU A 50 -1.51 10.55 -4.31
C LEU A 50 -0.46 11.62 -3.99
N ARG A 51 -0.82 12.58 -3.16
CA ARG A 51 0.09 13.59 -2.59
C ARG A 51 0.23 13.32 -1.10
N ALA A 52 1.18 12.47 -0.76
CA ALA A 52 1.44 11.99 0.59
C ALA A 52 2.93 11.60 0.74
N ASP A 53 3.41 11.38 1.95
CA ASP A 53 4.84 11.17 2.23
C ASP A 53 5.50 10.14 1.30
N ASP A 54 4.88 8.98 1.10
CA ASP A 54 5.46 7.91 0.27
C ASP A 54 5.68 8.33 -1.19
N THR A 55 4.76 9.11 -1.77
CA THR A 55 4.85 9.57 -3.16
C THR A 55 5.71 10.81 -3.31
N GLU A 56 5.73 11.69 -2.31
CA GLU A 56 6.65 12.84 -2.30
C GLU A 56 8.11 12.36 -2.28
N ARG A 57 8.44 11.33 -1.49
CA ARG A 57 9.79 10.73 -1.50
C ARG A 57 10.17 10.14 -2.85
N MET A 58 9.22 9.56 -3.58
CA MET A 58 9.46 9.09 -4.94
C MET A 58 9.70 10.27 -5.89
N LEU A 59 8.86 11.31 -5.86
CA LEU A 59 9.02 12.53 -6.68
C LEU A 59 10.36 13.22 -6.45
N GLU A 60 10.75 13.42 -5.18
CA GLU A 60 12.04 13.97 -4.79
C GLU A 60 13.20 13.12 -5.34
N SER A 61 13.10 11.80 -5.24
CA SER A 61 14.14 10.89 -5.72
C SER A 61 14.27 10.94 -7.24
N LEU A 62 13.16 10.91 -7.97
CA LEU A 62 13.16 11.00 -9.44
C LEU A 62 13.73 12.35 -9.91
N THR A 63 13.39 13.44 -9.25
CA THR A 63 13.95 14.78 -9.55
C THR A 63 15.47 14.80 -9.34
N LYS A 64 15.97 14.26 -8.22
CA LYS A 64 17.41 14.13 -7.96
C LYS A 64 18.13 13.25 -8.98
N LEU A 65 17.45 12.27 -9.55
CA LEU A 65 17.95 11.39 -10.60
C LEU A 65 17.88 12.03 -12.00
N GLY A 66 17.42 13.28 -12.10
CA GLY A 66 17.42 14.06 -13.32
C GLY A 66 16.16 13.89 -14.19
N VAL A 67 15.12 13.24 -13.67
CA VAL A 67 13.80 13.18 -14.31
C VAL A 67 13.11 14.52 -14.13
N LYS A 68 12.63 15.12 -15.23
CA LYS A 68 11.87 16.36 -15.14
C LYS A 68 10.44 16.09 -14.70
N VAL A 69 10.07 16.68 -13.58
CA VAL A 69 8.76 16.52 -12.95
C VAL A 69 8.14 17.88 -12.74
N THR A 70 6.95 18.08 -13.29
CA THR A 70 6.10 19.25 -12.98
C THR A 70 4.83 18.75 -12.30
N ALA A 71 4.68 19.04 -11.00
CA ALA A 71 3.53 18.60 -10.21
C ALA A 71 2.64 19.79 -9.84
N ASP A 72 1.32 19.60 -9.99
CA ASP A 72 0.28 20.58 -9.63
C ASP A 72 -0.93 19.85 -9.03
N GLY A 73 -1.21 20.12 -7.76
CA GLY A 73 -2.27 19.43 -7.03
C GLY A 73 -2.08 17.90 -7.06
N ASP A 74 -3.09 17.16 -7.51
CA ASP A 74 -3.09 15.71 -7.70
C ASP A 74 -2.67 15.28 -9.12
N ALA A 75 -2.08 16.18 -9.89
CA ALA A 75 -1.55 15.90 -11.21
C ALA A 75 -0.02 16.07 -11.26
N ALA A 76 0.62 15.34 -12.16
CA ALA A 76 2.03 15.49 -12.46
C ALA A 76 2.30 15.23 -13.94
N VAL A 77 3.21 16.01 -14.54
CA VAL A 77 3.76 15.79 -15.87
C VAL A 77 5.20 15.32 -15.69
N ILE A 78 5.50 14.15 -16.24
CA ILE A 78 6.81 13.50 -16.15
C ILE A 78 7.41 13.40 -17.56
N GLU A 79 8.53 14.08 -17.82
CA GLU A 79 9.35 13.83 -19.00
C GLU A 79 10.26 12.64 -18.70
N GLY A 80 9.91 11.48 -19.23
CA GLY A 80 10.63 10.24 -18.96
C GLY A 80 12.00 10.21 -19.59
N ALA A 81 12.91 9.44 -19.01
CA ALA A 81 14.30 9.34 -19.44
C ALA A 81 14.51 8.43 -20.66
N GLY A 82 13.50 7.66 -21.08
CA GLY A 82 13.62 6.68 -22.17
C GLY A 82 14.55 5.51 -21.83
N GLY A 83 14.63 5.14 -20.56
CA GLY A 83 15.51 4.14 -19.99
C GLY A 83 15.89 4.48 -18.57
N PHE A 84 17.15 4.26 -18.19
CA PHE A 84 17.63 4.61 -16.87
C PHE A 84 17.94 6.11 -16.70
N PHE A 85 18.15 6.52 -15.48
CA PHE A 85 18.21 7.91 -15.05
C PHE A 85 19.40 8.69 -15.63
N PRO A 86 19.22 9.99 -15.98
CA PRO A 86 20.29 10.84 -16.55
C PRO A 86 21.44 11.13 -15.56
N VAL A 87 21.10 11.42 -14.29
CA VAL A 87 22.10 11.73 -13.25
C VAL A 87 22.77 10.45 -12.79
N LYS A 88 24.10 10.42 -12.84
CA LYS A 88 24.91 9.23 -12.53
C LYS A 88 25.55 9.22 -11.14
N SER A 89 25.22 10.20 -10.29
CA SER A 89 25.63 10.23 -8.89
C SER A 89 24.59 10.95 -8.04
N ALA A 90 24.01 10.26 -7.07
CA ALA A 90 23.01 10.86 -6.17
C ALA A 90 22.91 10.16 -4.82
N GLU A 91 22.58 10.95 -3.78
CA GLU A 91 22.15 10.44 -2.48
C GLU A 91 20.63 10.61 -2.34
N LEU A 92 19.93 9.50 -2.12
CA LEU A 92 18.50 9.43 -2.05
C LEU A 92 18.04 9.07 -0.63
N PHE A 93 17.02 9.78 -0.17
CA PHE A 93 16.41 9.52 1.13
C PHE A 93 14.90 9.28 0.95
N ILE A 94 14.47 8.04 1.24
CA ILE A 94 13.11 7.60 0.94
C ILE A 94 12.23 7.48 2.19
N GLY A 95 12.65 8.02 3.35
CA GLY A 95 11.85 7.98 4.57
C GLY A 95 11.47 6.55 4.94
N ASN A 96 10.15 6.26 5.07
CA ASN A 96 9.60 4.91 5.28
C ASN A 96 8.81 4.40 4.04
N ALA A 97 9.10 4.93 2.84
CA ALA A 97 8.39 4.60 1.60
C ALA A 97 8.84 3.24 1.01
N GLY A 98 8.22 2.16 1.47
CA GLY A 98 8.64 0.79 1.13
C GLY A 98 8.60 0.46 -0.36
N THR A 99 7.58 0.91 -1.08
CA THR A 99 7.45 0.67 -2.53
C THR A 99 8.53 1.44 -3.29
N ALA A 100 8.75 2.72 -2.96
CA ALA A 100 9.80 3.53 -3.55
C ALA A 100 11.19 2.91 -3.32
N ALA A 101 11.49 2.48 -2.07
CA ALA A 101 12.74 1.83 -1.73
C ALA A 101 13.06 0.66 -2.66
N ARG A 102 12.12 -0.27 -2.85
CA ARG A 102 12.35 -1.50 -3.59
C ARG A 102 12.44 -1.25 -5.09
N THR A 103 11.55 -0.43 -5.64
CA THR A 103 11.55 -0.12 -7.09
C THR A 103 12.77 0.71 -7.49
N LEU A 104 13.17 1.69 -6.68
CA LEU A 104 14.42 2.43 -6.88
C LEU A 104 15.64 1.51 -6.75
N THR A 105 15.69 0.62 -5.74
CA THR A 105 16.80 -0.32 -5.58
C THR A 105 17.04 -1.13 -6.87
N ALA A 106 15.99 -1.68 -7.48
CA ALA A 106 16.15 -2.46 -8.70
C ALA A 106 16.58 -1.61 -9.90
N ALA A 107 16.02 -0.40 -10.07
CA ALA A 107 16.39 0.49 -11.15
C ALA A 107 17.80 1.05 -11.00
N LEU A 108 18.22 1.46 -9.80
CA LEU A 108 19.55 2.00 -9.52
C LEU A 108 20.65 0.95 -9.70
N ALA A 109 20.33 -0.32 -9.47
CA ALA A 109 21.29 -1.42 -9.61
C ALA A 109 21.90 -1.54 -11.00
N PHE A 110 21.22 -1.00 -12.04
CA PHE A 110 21.66 -1.05 -13.44
C PHE A 110 21.65 0.33 -14.13
N ALA A 111 21.53 1.41 -13.37
CA ALA A 111 21.43 2.77 -13.92
C ALA A 111 22.79 3.36 -14.32
N ASP A 112 23.86 2.57 -14.33
CA ASP A 112 25.22 2.95 -14.71
C ASP A 112 25.70 4.22 -13.97
N GLY A 113 25.68 4.17 -12.63
CA GLY A 113 26.04 5.30 -11.79
C GLY A 113 26.44 4.90 -10.37
N HIS A 114 26.77 5.90 -9.56
CA HIS A 114 27.11 5.76 -8.14
C HIS A 114 25.97 6.33 -7.31
N TYR A 115 25.26 5.50 -6.58
CA TYR A 115 24.11 5.95 -5.81
C TYR A 115 24.18 5.46 -4.38
N ARG A 116 23.63 6.26 -3.48
CA ARG A 116 23.36 5.86 -2.10
C ARG A 116 21.85 5.99 -1.82
N LEU A 117 21.25 4.94 -1.29
CA LEU A 117 19.83 4.91 -0.93
C LEU A 117 19.68 4.65 0.56
N ASP A 118 19.03 5.57 1.27
CA ASP A 118 18.81 5.46 2.71
C ASP A 118 17.37 5.86 3.09
N GLY A 119 17.00 5.59 4.34
CA GLY A 119 15.69 5.93 4.91
C GLY A 119 15.79 6.19 6.41
N ILE A 120 14.64 6.35 7.06
CA ILE A 120 14.57 6.44 8.51
C ILE A 120 14.96 5.11 9.18
N GLU A 121 15.14 5.11 10.50
CA GLU A 121 15.56 3.92 11.26
C GLU A 121 14.65 2.72 11.00
N ARG A 122 13.33 2.90 11.03
CA ARG A 122 12.38 1.83 10.72
C ARG A 122 12.57 1.25 9.32
N MET A 123 12.91 2.06 8.30
CA MET A 123 13.19 1.55 6.96
C MET A 123 14.47 0.70 6.93
N ARG A 124 15.46 1.02 7.75
CA ARG A 124 16.69 0.24 7.91
C ARG A 124 16.47 -1.10 8.61
N GLU A 125 15.33 -1.30 9.29
CA GLU A 125 14.93 -2.58 9.90
C GLU A 125 14.11 -3.45 8.95
N ARG A 126 13.55 -2.86 7.88
CA ARG A 126 12.71 -3.58 6.90
C ARG A 126 13.59 -4.35 5.92
N PRO A 127 13.40 -5.67 5.76
CA PRO A 127 14.28 -6.50 4.94
C PRO A 127 14.21 -6.13 3.45
N ILE A 128 15.35 -6.30 2.76
CA ILE A 128 15.50 -6.15 1.31
C ILE A 128 16.43 -7.21 0.72
N GLY A 129 16.97 -8.10 1.54
CA GLY A 129 18.01 -9.06 1.18
C GLY A 129 17.67 -9.95 0.00
N ASP A 130 16.44 -10.45 -0.09
CA ASP A 130 16.03 -11.31 -1.22
C ASP A 130 16.07 -10.58 -2.56
N LEU A 131 15.70 -9.30 -2.56
CA LEU A 131 15.83 -8.46 -3.76
C LEU A 131 17.30 -8.27 -4.12
N LEU A 132 18.16 -7.98 -3.13
CA LEU A 132 19.60 -7.81 -3.37
C LEU A 132 20.25 -9.09 -3.91
N ALA A 133 19.90 -10.26 -3.38
CA ALA A 133 20.38 -11.54 -3.86
C ALA A 133 20.00 -11.77 -5.34
N ALA A 134 18.74 -11.48 -5.69
CA ALA A 134 18.26 -11.59 -7.07
C ALA A 134 18.99 -10.60 -8.02
N LEU A 135 19.18 -9.34 -7.60
CA LEU A 135 19.89 -8.34 -8.41
C LEU A 135 21.37 -8.69 -8.59
N ARG A 136 22.04 -9.16 -7.53
CA ARG A 136 23.44 -9.63 -7.60
C ARG A 136 23.60 -10.82 -8.52
N THR A 137 22.62 -11.75 -8.55
CA THR A 137 22.60 -12.86 -9.52
C THR A 137 22.56 -12.36 -10.98
N LEU A 138 21.94 -11.20 -11.21
CA LEU A 138 21.90 -10.52 -12.50
C LEU A 138 23.10 -9.59 -12.73
N GLY A 139 24.12 -9.60 -11.87
CA GLY A 139 25.36 -8.85 -12.03
C GLY A 139 25.40 -7.48 -11.35
N ALA A 140 24.40 -7.11 -10.56
CA ALA A 140 24.40 -5.82 -9.88
C ALA A 140 25.53 -5.70 -8.83
N ASP A 141 26.22 -4.56 -8.83
CA ASP A 141 27.17 -4.17 -7.78
C ASP A 141 26.44 -3.29 -6.74
N VAL A 142 25.86 -3.96 -5.74
CA VAL A 142 25.15 -3.33 -4.65
C VAL A 142 25.63 -3.87 -3.32
N THR A 143 25.96 -2.96 -2.37
CA THR A 143 26.45 -3.30 -1.03
C THR A 143 25.60 -2.63 0.05
N CYS A 144 25.48 -3.32 1.20
CA CYS A 144 24.87 -2.76 2.39
C CYS A 144 25.94 -2.06 3.23
N GLU A 145 25.73 -0.80 3.62
CA GLU A 145 26.73 -0.05 4.43
C GLU A 145 26.83 -0.54 5.88
N LYS A 146 25.75 -1.07 6.43
CA LYS A 146 25.67 -1.47 7.85
C LYS A 146 25.42 -2.97 7.99
N LYS A 147 24.17 -3.38 7.85
CA LYS A 147 23.72 -4.75 8.04
C LYS A 147 23.34 -5.36 6.71
N GLU A 148 23.88 -6.57 6.39
CA GLU A 148 23.55 -7.26 5.16
C GLU A 148 22.03 -7.52 5.04
N GLY A 149 21.48 -7.22 3.85
CA GLY A 149 20.05 -7.35 3.57
C GLY A 149 19.19 -6.18 4.03
N PHE A 150 19.80 -5.05 4.45
CA PHE A 150 19.10 -3.86 4.93
C PHE A 150 19.72 -2.58 4.38
N LEU A 151 18.96 -1.47 4.41
CA LEU A 151 19.47 -0.14 4.11
C LEU A 151 20.43 0.33 5.21
N PRO A 152 21.37 1.27 4.93
CA PRO A 152 21.58 1.97 3.64
C PRO A 152 22.28 1.09 2.60
N LEU A 153 22.02 1.39 1.30
CA LEU A 153 22.59 0.69 0.15
C LEU A 153 23.48 1.62 -0.67
N VAL A 154 24.59 1.08 -1.17
CA VAL A 154 25.48 1.74 -2.13
C VAL A 154 25.51 0.95 -3.44
N PHE A 155 25.32 1.64 -4.55
CA PHE A 155 25.30 1.10 -5.89
C PHE A 155 26.48 1.62 -6.69
N ARG A 156 27.10 0.76 -7.49
CA ARG A 156 28.13 1.09 -8.46
C ARG A 156 27.71 0.67 -9.87
N PRO A 157 28.31 1.23 -10.91
CA PRO A 157 28.04 0.84 -12.29
C PRO A 157 28.13 -0.67 -12.46
N ALA A 158 27.10 -1.26 -13.08
CA ALA A 158 27.03 -2.68 -13.32
C ALA A 158 26.35 -2.97 -14.66
N VAL A 159 26.80 -4.04 -15.33
CA VAL A 159 26.20 -4.52 -16.57
C VAL A 159 25.36 -5.76 -16.27
N PRO A 160 24.10 -5.79 -16.72
CA PRO A 160 23.24 -6.95 -16.50
C PRO A 160 23.85 -8.20 -17.16
N VAL A 161 23.81 -9.34 -16.43
CA VAL A 161 24.28 -10.63 -16.93
C VAL A 161 23.22 -11.70 -16.74
N GLY A 162 23.29 -12.74 -17.56
CA GLY A 162 22.37 -13.88 -17.44
C GLY A 162 20.97 -13.59 -17.99
N ARG A 163 20.13 -14.62 -17.90
CA ARG A 163 18.75 -14.58 -18.43
C ARG A 163 17.74 -15.23 -17.49
N ARG A 164 18.17 -15.60 -16.31
CA ARG A 164 17.32 -16.25 -15.29
C ARG A 164 17.63 -15.72 -13.92
N VAL A 165 16.59 -15.50 -13.15
CA VAL A 165 16.69 -15.10 -11.74
C VAL A 165 15.54 -15.74 -10.97
N SER A 166 15.77 -16.04 -9.69
CA SER A 166 14.71 -16.46 -8.78
C SER A 166 14.53 -15.43 -7.66
N VAL A 167 13.32 -15.38 -7.13
CA VAL A 167 12.97 -14.55 -5.97
C VAL A 167 11.95 -15.29 -5.10
N ARG A 168 12.12 -15.20 -3.79
CA ARG A 168 11.15 -15.78 -2.86
C ARG A 168 9.84 -15.01 -2.88
N GLY A 169 8.71 -15.74 -3.07
CA GLY A 169 7.37 -15.18 -3.13
C GLY A 169 6.72 -14.93 -1.77
N ASN A 170 7.22 -15.57 -0.72
CA ASN A 170 6.60 -15.65 0.60
C ASN A 170 7.05 -14.59 1.61
N VAL A 171 7.85 -13.59 1.19
CA VAL A 171 8.33 -12.51 2.07
C VAL A 171 7.66 -11.19 1.72
N SER A 172 7.78 -10.75 0.46
CA SER A 172 7.20 -9.48 0.01
C SER A 172 7.00 -9.45 -1.50
N SER A 173 5.79 -9.14 -1.95
CA SER A 173 5.48 -8.90 -3.37
C SER A 173 6.23 -7.69 -3.94
N GLN A 174 6.75 -6.79 -3.10
CA GLN A 174 7.52 -5.62 -3.54
C GLN A 174 8.83 -6.00 -4.21
N TYR A 175 9.45 -7.13 -3.84
CA TYR A 175 10.68 -7.60 -4.49
C TYR A 175 10.44 -8.02 -5.92
N LEU A 176 9.41 -8.82 -6.14
CA LEU A 176 8.99 -9.22 -7.49
C LEU A 176 8.51 -8.02 -8.31
N THR A 177 7.74 -7.10 -7.71
CA THR A 177 7.36 -5.83 -8.36
C THR A 177 8.59 -5.05 -8.86
N ALA A 178 9.61 -4.91 -8.01
CA ALA A 178 10.82 -4.17 -8.36
C ALA A 178 11.60 -4.83 -9.53
N LEU A 179 11.73 -6.15 -9.48
CA LEU A 179 12.35 -6.91 -10.57
C LEU A 179 11.57 -6.80 -11.87
N LEU A 180 10.24 -6.97 -11.83
CA LEU A 180 9.38 -6.86 -13.01
C LEU A 180 9.48 -5.48 -13.66
N LEU A 181 9.41 -4.38 -12.88
CA LEU A 181 9.49 -3.01 -13.40
C LEU A 181 10.85 -2.68 -14.03
N THR A 182 11.93 -3.31 -13.60
CA THR A 182 13.27 -3.09 -14.16
C THR A 182 13.57 -4.06 -15.31
N ALA A 183 12.95 -5.22 -15.32
CA ALA A 183 13.24 -6.32 -16.22
C ALA A 183 13.25 -5.96 -17.72
N PRO A 184 12.30 -5.18 -18.29
CA PRO A 184 12.36 -4.85 -19.72
C PRO A 184 13.65 -4.14 -20.14
N LEU A 185 14.22 -3.32 -19.25
CA LEU A 185 15.42 -2.53 -19.51
C LEU A 185 16.72 -3.33 -19.43
N ILE A 186 16.70 -4.50 -18.77
CA ILE A 186 17.90 -5.33 -18.52
C ILE A 186 17.80 -6.71 -19.19
N ALA A 187 16.66 -7.07 -19.73
CA ALA A 187 16.46 -8.37 -20.39
C ALA A 187 17.37 -8.53 -21.60
N PRO A 188 17.99 -9.70 -21.81
CA PRO A 188 18.64 -10.01 -23.07
C PRO A 188 17.61 -10.19 -24.21
N GLU A 189 18.06 -10.34 -25.46
CA GLU A 189 17.16 -10.48 -26.62
C GLU A 189 16.18 -11.65 -26.49
N GLU A 190 16.60 -12.73 -25.83
CA GLU A 190 15.76 -13.92 -25.59
C GLU A 190 14.75 -13.71 -24.43
N GLY A 191 14.81 -12.57 -23.75
CA GLY A 191 14.01 -12.25 -22.58
C GLY A 191 14.60 -12.73 -21.26
N LEU A 192 14.10 -12.16 -20.15
CA LEU A 192 14.47 -12.49 -18.77
C LEU A 192 13.42 -13.41 -18.15
N GLU A 193 13.83 -14.57 -17.64
CA GLU A 193 12.98 -15.48 -16.88
C GLU A 193 13.10 -15.18 -15.38
N ILE A 194 11.98 -14.85 -14.72
CA ILE A 194 11.88 -14.61 -13.28
C ILE A 194 11.09 -15.75 -12.67
N THR A 195 11.73 -16.60 -11.88
CA THR A 195 11.08 -17.71 -11.16
C THR A 195 10.70 -17.26 -9.77
N VAL A 196 9.47 -17.56 -9.34
CA VAL A 196 8.99 -17.34 -7.98
C VAL A 196 9.14 -18.61 -7.18
N GLU A 197 9.91 -18.55 -6.09
CA GLU A 197 10.13 -19.66 -5.18
C GLU A 197 9.12 -19.61 -4.04
N GLY A 198 8.46 -20.75 -3.77
CA GLY A 198 7.42 -20.85 -2.76
C GLY A 198 6.09 -20.21 -3.19
N GLU A 199 5.24 -19.95 -2.22
CA GLU A 199 3.94 -19.31 -2.45
C GLU A 199 4.07 -17.80 -2.68
N LEU A 200 3.39 -17.28 -3.69
CA LEU A 200 3.35 -15.85 -3.96
C LEU A 200 2.29 -15.17 -3.10
N ILE A 201 2.72 -14.57 -1.98
CA ILE A 201 1.83 -13.78 -1.13
C ILE A 201 1.50 -12.42 -1.77
N SER A 202 0.35 -11.86 -1.41
CA SER A 202 -0.08 -10.51 -1.88
C SER A 202 -0.08 -10.42 -3.42
N ARG A 203 -0.52 -11.48 -4.09
CA ARG A 203 -0.61 -11.59 -5.57
C ARG A 203 -1.28 -10.39 -6.24
N PRO A 204 -2.35 -9.77 -5.69
CA PRO A 204 -3.00 -8.62 -6.32
C PRO A 204 -2.05 -7.45 -6.63
N TYR A 205 -1.00 -7.23 -5.84
CA TYR A 205 -0.01 -6.18 -6.14
C TYR A 205 0.86 -6.50 -7.36
N ILE A 206 1.04 -7.79 -7.67
CA ILE A 206 1.73 -8.21 -8.90
C ILE A 206 0.79 -8.01 -10.09
N ASP A 207 -0.48 -8.32 -9.94
CA ASP A 207 -1.48 -8.13 -11.00
C ASP A 207 -1.62 -6.64 -11.37
N ILE A 208 -1.60 -5.72 -10.39
CA ILE A 208 -1.48 -4.27 -10.63
C ILE A 208 -0.21 -3.97 -11.44
N THR A 209 0.93 -4.53 -11.04
CA THR A 209 2.21 -4.29 -11.72
C THR A 209 2.16 -4.72 -13.18
N LEU A 210 1.67 -5.93 -13.45
CA LEU A 210 1.54 -6.48 -14.81
C LEU A 210 0.60 -5.65 -15.68
N ALA A 211 -0.56 -5.27 -15.15
CA ALA A 211 -1.53 -4.43 -15.86
C ALA A 211 -0.92 -3.08 -16.24
N MET A 212 -0.21 -2.44 -15.30
CA MET A 212 0.44 -1.15 -15.55
C MET A 212 1.62 -1.28 -16.52
N MET A 213 2.46 -2.32 -16.40
CA MET A 213 3.55 -2.60 -17.35
C MET A 213 3.01 -2.77 -18.77
N LYS A 214 1.91 -3.52 -18.93
CA LYS A 214 1.24 -3.68 -20.22
C LYS A 214 0.73 -2.35 -20.77
N THR A 215 0.11 -1.50 -19.95
CA THR A 215 -0.34 -0.16 -20.34
C THR A 215 0.83 0.69 -20.85
N PHE A 216 1.99 0.60 -20.20
CA PHE A 216 3.20 1.33 -20.60
C PHE A 216 4.03 0.60 -21.69
N GLY A 217 3.47 -0.43 -22.33
CA GLY A 217 4.04 -1.07 -23.52
C GLY A 217 5.02 -2.22 -23.28
N ALA A 218 5.23 -2.65 -22.05
CA ALA A 218 6.08 -3.81 -21.76
C ALA A 218 5.36 -5.13 -22.03
N ASP A 219 6.10 -6.11 -22.57
CA ASP A 219 5.61 -7.47 -22.81
C ASP A 219 6.08 -8.42 -21.71
N VAL A 220 5.09 -8.96 -20.97
CA VAL A 220 5.30 -9.91 -19.88
C VAL A 220 4.37 -11.10 -20.01
N THR A 221 4.93 -12.29 -20.13
CA THR A 221 4.20 -13.55 -20.16
C THR A 221 4.23 -14.21 -18.79
N VAL A 222 3.06 -14.56 -18.25
CA VAL A 222 2.94 -15.37 -17.03
C VAL A 222 3.22 -16.82 -17.37
N THR A 223 4.13 -17.45 -16.61
CA THR A 223 4.50 -18.86 -16.78
C THR A 223 4.03 -19.70 -15.59
N LYS A 224 4.20 -21.02 -15.65
CA LYS A 224 3.83 -21.92 -14.54
C LYS A 224 4.59 -21.62 -13.23
N LYS A 225 5.81 -21.07 -13.33
CA LYS A 225 6.70 -20.85 -12.17
C LYS A 225 7.06 -19.39 -11.93
N GLY A 226 6.47 -18.46 -12.68
CA GLY A 226 6.80 -17.03 -12.56
C GLY A 226 6.49 -16.25 -13.84
N PHE A 227 7.47 -15.55 -14.39
CA PHE A 227 7.27 -14.60 -15.47
C PHE A 227 8.42 -14.65 -16.49
N ARG A 228 8.10 -14.38 -17.76
CA ARG A 228 9.09 -14.10 -18.80
C ARG A 228 8.85 -12.68 -19.28
N VAL A 229 9.89 -11.85 -19.23
CA VAL A 229 9.84 -10.44 -19.62
C VAL A 229 10.67 -10.26 -20.87
N ALA A 230 10.06 -9.75 -21.94
CA ALA A 230 10.78 -9.44 -23.18
C ALA A 230 11.69 -8.21 -22.97
N LYS A 231 12.78 -8.15 -23.73
CA LYS A 231 13.60 -6.96 -23.84
C LYS A 231 12.79 -5.81 -24.44
N GLY A 232 12.97 -4.61 -23.91
CA GLY A 232 12.25 -3.43 -24.40
C GLY A 232 12.45 -2.23 -23.50
N GLY A 233 11.47 -1.35 -23.53
CA GLY A 233 11.39 -0.16 -22.68
C GLY A 233 9.93 0.15 -22.37
N TYR A 234 9.71 1.36 -21.90
CA TYR A 234 8.38 1.86 -21.62
C TYR A 234 8.02 3.01 -22.56
N CYS A 235 6.74 3.09 -22.92
CA CYS A 235 6.20 4.18 -23.71
C CYS A 235 5.36 5.09 -22.81
N ALA A 236 5.54 6.40 -22.97
CA ALA A 236 4.77 7.38 -22.24
C ALA A 236 3.27 7.24 -22.51
N GLN A 237 2.46 7.62 -21.54
CA GLN A 237 1.00 7.69 -21.65
C GLN A 237 0.58 9.16 -21.70
N GLU A 238 -0.15 9.55 -22.74
CA GLU A 238 -0.66 10.93 -22.85
C GLU A 238 -1.41 11.35 -21.57
N ASN A 239 -2.26 10.45 -21.07
CA ASN A 239 -2.97 10.61 -19.80
C ASN A 239 -3.09 9.26 -19.10
N TYR A 240 -2.63 9.19 -17.87
CA TYR A 240 -2.84 8.03 -16.99
C TYR A 240 -3.55 8.47 -15.70
N ALA A 241 -4.77 7.99 -15.51
CA ALA A 241 -5.56 8.29 -14.31
C ALA A 241 -5.27 7.22 -13.23
N VAL A 242 -4.77 7.69 -12.09
CA VAL A 242 -4.58 6.84 -10.91
C VAL A 242 -5.92 6.58 -10.25
N GLU A 243 -6.22 5.31 -9.96
CA GLU A 243 -7.42 4.94 -9.19
C GLU A 243 -7.37 5.48 -7.76
N GLY A 244 -8.54 5.68 -7.14
CA GLY A 244 -8.63 5.94 -5.71
C GLY A 244 -8.04 4.79 -4.89
N ASP A 245 -7.58 5.06 -3.67
CA ASP A 245 -6.97 4.04 -2.80
C ASP A 245 -8.03 3.10 -2.23
N ALA A 246 -8.07 1.85 -2.73
CA ALA A 246 -9.03 0.83 -2.26
C ALA A 246 -8.80 0.42 -0.80
N SER A 247 -7.56 0.47 -0.30
CA SER A 247 -7.32 0.29 1.14
C SER A 247 -7.92 1.45 1.94
N GLY A 248 -7.79 2.70 1.45
CA GLY A 248 -8.42 3.88 2.03
C GLY A 248 -9.95 3.81 2.01
N ALA A 249 -10.52 3.20 0.95
CA ALA A 249 -11.96 2.96 0.83
C ALA A 249 -12.51 2.10 1.97
N SER A 250 -11.74 1.11 2.42
CA SER A 250 -12.20 0.13 3.42
C SER A 250 -12.69 0.77 4.71
N TYR A 251 -12.05 1.84 5.18
CA TYR A 251 -12.42 2.52 6.41
C TYR A 251 -13.80 3.19 6.32
N PHE A 252 -14.08 3.87 5.22
CA PHE A 252 -15.35 4.55 5.03
C PHE A 252 -16.48 3.59 4.66
N LEU A 253 -16.20 2.53 3.89
CA LEU A 253 -17.17 1.47 3.64
C LEU A 253 -17.54 0.73 4.95
N ALA A 254 -16.55 0.43 5.79
CA ALA A 254 -16.78 -0.14 7.10
C ALA A 254 -17.57 0.81 8.01
N LEU A 255 -17.27 2.12 8.00
CA LEU A 255 -18.02 3.13 8.74
C LEU A 255 -19.50 3.12 8.32
N GLY A 256 -19.80 3.07 7.01
CA GLY A 256 -21.17 2.98 6.49
C GLY A 256 -21.88 1.69 6.96
N ALA A 257 -21.21 0.55 6.87
CA ALA A 257 -21.75 -0.73 7.32
C ALA A 257 -21.97 -0.80 8.83
N LEU A 258 -21.12 -0.13 9.65
CA LEU A 258 -21.25 -0.10 11.11
C LEU A 258 -22.32 0.86 11.60
N THR A 259 -22.63 1.93 10.88
CA THR A 259 -23.50 3.02 11.33
C THR A 259 -24.84 3.10 10.58
N GLY A 260 -25.08 2.18 9.63
CA GLY A 260 -26.29 2.15 8.80
C GLY A 260 -26.10 2.86 7.45
N GLY A 261 -25.21 3.83 7.33
CA GLY A 261 -24.88 4.50 6.06
C GLY A 261 -26.06 5.27 5.44
N PRO A 262 -26.12 5.40 4.06
CA PRO A 262 -25.10 4.94 3.12
C PRO A 262 -23.85 5.83 3.10
N ILE A 263 -22.67 5.21 2.96
CA ILE A 263 -21.45 5.94 2.64
C ILE A 263 -20.94 5.47 1.27
N ARG A 264 -20.78 6.43 0.36
CA ARG A 264 -20.22 6.23 -0.97
C ARG A 264 -18.77 6.66 -0.99
N VAL A 265 -17.89 5.82 -1.54
CA VAL A 265 -16.50 6.15 -1.83
C VAL A 265 -16.32 6.25 -3.34
N GLU A 266 -15.78 7.39 -3.82
CA GLU A 266 -15.50 7.63 -5.24
C GLU A 266 -14.02 7.37 -5.55
N GLY A 267 -13.75 6.83 -6.73
CA GLY A 267 -12.41 6.48 -7.22
C GLY A 267 -12.14 4.99 -7.25
N VAL A 268 -12.97 4.15 -6.60
CA VAL A 268 -12.90 2.68 -6.61
C VAL A 268 -14.27 2.12 -6.98
N GLY A 269 -14.36 1.46 -8.12
CA GLY A 269 -15.58 0.85 -8.62
C GLY A 269 -15.41 -0.63 -8.96
N ARG A 270 -16.38 -1.19 -9.72
CA ARG A 270 -16.45 -2.63 -10.04
C ARG A 270 -15.23 -3.19 -10.79
N ASN A 271 -14.52 -2.35 -11.54
CA ASN A 271 -13.38 -2.74 -12.38
C ASN A 271 -12.04 -2.29 -11.80
N ALA A 272 -11.98 -2.02 -10.49
CA ALA A 272 -10.75 -1.59 -9.84
C ALA A 272 -9.65 -2.66 -9.96
N LEU A 273 -8.43 -2.22 -10.28
CA LEU A 273 -7.26 -3.11 -10.38
C LEU A 273 -6.76 -3.60 -9.02
N GLN A 274 -7.11 -2.87 -7.97
CA GLN A 274 -6.62 -3.12 -6.62
C GLN A 274 -7.35 -4.28 -5.94
N GLY A 275 -6.61 -5.27 -5.45
CA GLY A 275 -7.21 -6.40 -4.72
C GLY A 275 -8.04 -5.98 -3.52
N ASP A 276 -7.62 -4.92 -2.82
CA ASP A 276 -8.33 -4.39 -1.65
C ASP A 276 -9.76 -3.89 -1.97
N ALA A 277 -10.13 -3.71 -3.24
CA ALA A 277 -11.52 -3.44 -3.65
C ALA A 277 -12.48 -4.58 -3.28
N ALA A 278 -11.96 -5.82 -3.17
CA ALA A 278 -12.73 -6.98 -2.70
C ALA A 278 -13.13 -6.88 -1.21
N PHE A 279 -12.67 -5.87 -0.46
CA PHE A 279 -13.16 -5.59 0.88
C PHE A 279 -14.68 -5.37 0.91
N ALA A 280 -15.25 -4.81 -0.15
CA ALA A 280 -16.69 -4.67 -0.30
C ALA A 280 -17.44 -6.02 -0.36
N ASP A 281 -16.82 -7.07 -0.95
CA ASP A 281 -17.41 -8.42 -0.98
C ASP A 281 -17.38 -9.05 0.42
N VAL A 282 -16.35 -8.72 1.21
CA VAL A 282 -16.26 -9.17 2.61
C VAL A 282 -17.36 -8.52 3.46
N LEU A 283 -17.60 -7.22 3.30
CA LEU A 283 -18.69 -6.54 4.00
C LEU A 283 -20.07 -7.12 3.63
N GLU A 284 -20.26 -7.48 2.36
CA GLU A 284 -21.49 -8.11 1.87
C GLU A 284 -21.68 -9.50 2.52
N GLN A 285 -20.62 -10.31 2.64
CA GLN A 285 -20.64 -11.58 3.36
C GLN A 285 -20.95 -11.40 4.85
N MET A 286 -20.51 -10.30 5.46
CA MET A 286 -20.83 -9.95 6.84
C MET A 286 -22.28 -9.43 7.02
N GLY A 287 -23.01 -9.18 5.93
CA GLY A 287 -24.42 -8.77 5.92
C GLY A 287 -24.67 -7.29 5.59
N ALA A 288 -23.68 -6.55 5.16
CA ALA A 288 -23.86 -5.19 4.65
C ALA A 288 -24.52 -5.18 3.27
N VAL A 289 -25.13 -4.07 2.92
CA VAL A 289 -25.67 -3.80 1.57
C VAL A 289 -24.63 -3.02 0.79
N ILE A 290 -24.19 -3.57 -0.34
CA ILE A 290 -23.16 -2.99 -1.19
C ILE A 290 -23.71 -2.63 -2.56
N THR A 291 -23.45 -1.40 -3.01
CA THR A 291 -23.73 -0.94 -4.37
C THR A 291 -22.42 -0.57 -5.08
N ARG A 292 -22.23 -1.05 -6.31
CA ARG A 292 -21.02 -0.80 -7.10
C ARG A 292 -21.38 -0.16 -8.43
N GLY A 293 -20.82 1.02 -8.68
CA GLY A 293 -20.79 1.68 -9.98
C GLY A 293 -19.43 1.49 -10.68
N ASP A 294 -19.24 2.18 -11.79
CA ASP A 294 -17.99 2.08 -12.56
C ASP A 294 -16.81 2.71 -11.82
N ARG A 295 -17.06 3.79 -11.06
CA ARG A 295 -16.03 4.55 -10.35
C ARG A 295 -16.36 4.79 -8.87
N TYR A 296 -17.33 4.09 -8.30
CA TYR A 296 -17.67 4.20 -6.89
C TYR A 296 -18.12 2.87 -6.31
N THR A 297 -17.99 2.77 -4.99
CA THR A 297 -18.58 1.71 -4.17
C THR A 297 -19.30 2.37 -2.99
N GLU A 298 -20.45 1.83 -2.59
CA GLU A 298 -21.26 2.35 -1.49
C GLU A 298 -21.63 1.22 -0.54
N ALA A 299 -21.55 1.47 0.77
CA ALA A 299 -21.89 0.52 1.82
C ALA A 299 -22.91 1.10 2.77
N SER A 300 -23.87 0.26 3.16
CA SER A 300 -24.87 0.55 4.17
C SER A 300 -25.24 -0.72 4.94
N LEU A 301 -26.06 -0.59 5.98
CA LEU A 301 -26.63 -1.71 6.70
C LEU A 301 -28.16 -1.49 6.84
N SER A 302 -28.95 -2.52 6.54
CA SER A 302 -30.40 -2.45 6.69
C SER A 302 -30.78 -2.23 8.15
N ALA A 303 -31.83 -1.45 8.38
CA ALA A 303 -32.31 -1.14 9.73
C ALA A 303 -32.60 -2.42 10.54
N GLY A 304 -32.15 -2.44 11.80
CA GLY A 304 -32.32 -3.58 12.71
C GLY A 304 -31.41 -4.78 12.43
N LYS A 305 -30.50 -4.69 11.47
CA LYS A 305 -29.49 -5.73 11.21
C LYS A 305 -28.20 -5.42 11.95
N VAL A 306 -27.42 -6.48 12.21
CA VAL A 306 -26.07 -6.42 12.79
C VAL A 306 -25.14 -7.20 11.88
N LEU A 307 -23.92 -6.72 11.71
CA LEU A 307 -22.89 -7.42 10.94
C LEU A 307 -22.47 -8.70 11.66
N LYS A 308 -22.25 -9.76 10.91
CA LYS A 308 -21.76 -11.05 11.42
C LYS A 308 -20.25 -11.07 11.44
N GLY A 309 -19.68 -11.78 12.42
CA GLY A 309 -18.26 -12.15 12.40
C GLY A 309 -17.93 -13.00 11.16
N ILE A 310 -16.65 -13.12 10.88
CA ILE A 310 -16.18 -13.82 9.67
C ILE A 310 -14.85 -14.53 9.93
N THR A 311 -14.66 -15.68 9.30
CA THR A 311 -13.32 -16.30 9.15
C THR A 311 -12.88 -16.12 7.70
N LEU A 312 -11.75 -15.46 7.49
CA LEU A 312 -11.31 -15.01 6.17
C LEU A 312 -9.81 -15.24 5.94
N ASP A 313 -9.48 -15.77 4.76
CA ASP A 313 -8.12 -15.69 4.21
C ASP A 313 -7.93 -14.30 3.55
N CYS A 314 -7.01 -13.52 4.10
CA CYS A 314 -6.76 -12.13 3.72
C CYS A 314 -5.65 -11.96 2.67
N THR A 315 -5.17 -13.02 2.06
CA THR A 315 -4.09 -12.95 1.05
C THR A 315 -4.44 -12.06 -0.13
N LYS A 316 -5.73 -11.91 -0.45
CA LYS A 316 -6.24 -11.04 -1.53
C LYS A 316 -6.46 -9.58 -1.13
N ILE A 317 -6.64 -9.31 0.18
CA ILE A 317 -6.91 -7.96 0.72
C ILE A 317 -5.98 -7.61 1.88
N PRO A 318 -4.66 -7.82 1.74
CA PRO A 318 -3.74 -7.85 2.89
C PRO A 318 -3.66 -6.55 3.67
N ASP A 319 -3.94 -5.42 3.06
CA ASP A 319 -3.92 -4.12 3.73
C ASP A 319 -5.31 -3.68 4.23
N ALA A 320 -6.37 -3.90 3.47
CA ALA A 320 -7.74 -3.58 3.88
C ALA A 320 -8.24 -4.49 5.02
N ALA A 321 -7.70 -5.69 5.16
CA ALA A 321 -8.08 -6.63 6.23
C ALA A 321 -7.88 -6.06 7.64
N MET A 322 -6.95 -5.11 7.85
CA MET A 322 -6.77 -4.43 9.13
C MET A 322 -8.04 -3.73 9.62
N THR A 323 -8.86 -3.24 8.69
CA THR A 323 -10.14 -2.59 8.97
C THR A 323 -11.13 -3.50 9.69
N LEU A 324 -11.07 -4.83 9.43
CA LEU A 324 -11.98 -5.82 10.03
C LEU A 324 -11.73 -6.03 11.53
N VAL A 325 -10.49 -5.80 12.00
CA VAL A 325 -10.11 -6.07 13.39
C VAL A 325 -10.93 -5.22 14.36
N PRO A 326 -10.97 -3.89 14.32
CA PRO A 326 -11.80 -3.10 15.24
C PRO A 326 -13.30 -3.23 14.96
N MET A 327 -13.73 -3.66 13.76
CA MET A 327 -15.16 -3.95 13.50
C MET A 327 -15.70 -5.06 14.40
N ALA A 328 -14.84 -5.98 14.88
CA ALA A 328 -15.21 -7.03 15.83
C ALA A 328 -15.86 -6.48 17.13
N LEU A 329 -15.65 -5.23 17.46
CA LEU A 329 -16.33 -4.58 18.61
C LEU A 329 -17.86 -4.44 18.41
N LYS A 330 -18.36 -4.56 17.18
CA LYS A 330 -19.79 -4.39 16.82
C LYS A 330 -20.36 -5.52 15.97
N THR A 331 -19.64 -6.61 15.77
CA THR A 331 -20.13 -7.79 15.04
C THR A 331 -20.72 -8.84 15.98
N GLU A 332 -21.66 -9.65 15.50
CA GLU A 332 -22.08 -10.89 16.14
C GLU A 332 -21.11 -12.01 15.80
N GLY A 333 -20.39 -12.53 16.80
CA GLY A 333 -19.37 -13.56 16.64
C GLY A 333 -17.97 -13.00 16.33
N ALA A 334 -17.00 -13.89 16.26
CA ALA A 334 -15.60 -13.56 16.10
C ALA A 334 -15.24 -13.14 14.66
N VAL A 335 -14.25 -12.28 14.55
CA VAL A 335 -13.52 -11.98 13.31
C VAL A 335 -12.18 -12.69 13.36
N ARG A 336 -11.99 -13.69 12.50
CA ARG A 336 -10.73 -14.45 12.39
C ARG A 336 -10.12 -14.22 11.01
N LEU A 337 -8.90 -13.67 10.99
CA LEU A 337 -8.15 -13.34 9.78
C LEU A 337 -6.92 -14.22 9.69
N THR A 338 -6.69 -14.84 8.55
CA THR A 338 -5.53 -15.71 8.25
C THR A 338 -4.80 -15.21 7.00
N GLY A 339 -3.63 -15.77 6.69
CA GLY A 339 -2.84 -15.37 5.52
C GLY A 339 -2.21 -13.98 5.67
N ILE A 340 -1.96 -13.53 6.90
CA ILE A 340 -1.46 -12.19 7.22
C ILE A 340 -0.01 -12.18 7.73
N ALA A 341 0.80 -13.22 7.48
CA ALA A 341 2.20 -13.28 7.90
C ALA A 341 3.01 -12.03 7.50
N SER A 342 2.70 -11.44 6.32
CA SER A 342 3.36 -10.23 5.84
C SER A 342 3.17 -9.00 6.74
N TRP A 343 2.17 -8.99 7.62
CA TRP A 343 1.91 -7.88 8.56
C TRP A 343 3.06 -7.66 9.54
N ARG A 344 3.85 -8.70 9.85
CA ARG A 344 4.96 -8.59 10.80
C ARG A 344 6.14 -7.75 10.32
N VAL A 345 6.28 -7.58 9.01
CA VAL A 345 7.41 -6.87 8.37
C VAL A 345 7.01 -5.58 7.66
N LYS A 346 5.82 -5.06 7.96
CA LYS A 346 5.30 -3.80 7.43
C LYS A 346 5.83 -2.58 8.24
N GLU A 347 5.04 -1.53 8.31
CA GLU A 347 5.34 -0.30 9.06
C GLU A 347 5.60 -0.61 10.55
N THR A 348 4.83 -1.54 11.11
CA THR A 348 5.04 -2.15 12.43
C THR A 348 4.80 -3.66 12.34
N ASP A 349 4.99 -4.42 13.43
CA ASP A 349 4.38 -5.75 13.56
C ASP A 349 2.88 -5.57 13.82
N ARG A 350 2.10 -5.55 12.74
CA ARG A 350 0.68 -5.26 12.77
C ARG A 350 -0.15 -6.28 13.55
N ILE A 351 0.27 -7.56 13.56
CA ILE A 351 -0.42 -8.59 14.36
C ILE A 351 -0.28 -8.27 15.84
N ALA A 352 0.94 -8.01 16.30
CA ALA A 352 1.22 -7.67 17.68
C ALA A 352 0.55 -6.36 18.10
N ALA A 353 0.64 -5.31 17.26
CA ALA A 353 0.02 -4.01 17.52
C ALA A 353 -1.52 -4.09 17.60
N MET A 354 -2.16 -4.74 16.62
CA MET A 354 -3.62 -4.93 16.63
C MET A 354 -4.09 -5.71 17.85
N ALA A 355 -3.39 -6.78 18.21
CA ALA A 355 -3.73 -7.57 19.41
C ALA A 355 -3.59 -6.74 20.69
N ALA A 356 -2.49 -5.98 20.82
CA ALA A 356 -2.25 -5.12 21.99
C ALA A 356 -3.35 -4.06 22.14
N GLU A 357 -3.72 -3.38 21.05
CA GLU A 357 -4.71 -2.31 21.09
C GLU A 357 -6.13 -2.87 21.30
N MET A 358 -6.51 -3.99 20.68
CA MET A 358 -7.83 -4.62 20.91
C MET A 358 -8.03 -5.12 22.35
N ASN A 359 -6.96 -5.59 23.00
CA ASN A 359 -7.01 -5.95 24.43
C ASN A 359 -7.39 -4.77 25.34
N LYS A 360 -6.98 -3.54 25.00
CA LYS A 360 -7.38 -2.33 25.77
C LYS A 360 -8.89 -2.08 25.75
N PHE A 361 -9.56 -2.49 24.65
CA PHE A 361 -11.03 -2.42 24.55
C PHE A 361 -11.75 -3.55 25.32
N GLY A 362 -11.01 -4.46 25.96
CA GLY A 362 -11.60 -5.61 26.64
C GLY A 362 -12.08 -6.71 25.68
N ALA A 363 -11.64 -6.70 24.43
CA ALA A 363 -11.92 -7.76 23.47
C ALA A 363 -11.19 -9.05 23.83
N ARG A 364 -11.76 -10.21 23.47
CA ARG A 364 -11.03 -11.50 23.50
C ARG A 364 -10.18 -11.60 22.25
N VAL A 365 -8.86 -11.66 22.43
CA VAL A 365 -7.91 -11.67 21.33
C VAL A 365 -7.02 -12.90 21.40
N ALA A 366 -6.89 -13.60 20.27
CA ALA A 366 -5.89 -14.64 20.06
C ALA A 366 -5.16 -14.36 18.75
N SER A 367 -3.86 -14.67 18.70
CA SER A 367 -3.07 -14.45 17.49
C SER A 367 -1.94 -15.46 17.37
N GLY A 368 -1.46 -15.65 16.15
CA GLY A 368 -0.36 -16.54 15.82
C GLY A 368 0.59 -15.95 14.78
N PRO A 369 1.44 -16.77 14.14
CA PRO A 369 2.43 -16.27 13.20
C PRO A 369 1.82 -15.51 11.99
N ASP A 370 0.64 -15.94 11.52
CA ASP A 370 0.00 -15.48 10.29
C ASP A 370 -1.52 -15.27 10.43
N TRP A 371 -2.02 -15.17 11.67
CA TRP A 371 -3.44 -14.99 11.94
C TRP A 371 -3.71 -14.17 13.20
N ILE A 372 -4.90 -13.58 13.25
CA ILE A 372 -5.49 -12.94 14.43
C ILE A 372 -6.98 -13.29 14.49
N GLU A 373 -7.48 -13.52 15.71
CA GLU A 373 -8.89 -13.70 16.00
C GLU A 373 -9.30 -12.75 17.10
N VAL A 374 -10.38 -12.04 16.87
CA VAL A 374 -10.91 -11.04 17.79
C VAL A 374 -12.41 -11.23 17.94
N GLU A 375 -12.86 -11.24 19.19
CA GLU A 375 -14.28 -11.27 19.52
C GLU A 375 -14.57 -10.22 20.58
N ARG A 376 -15.74 -9.59 20.48
CA ARG A 376 -16.18 -8.61 21.45
C ARG A 376 -16.20 -9.22 22.87
N GLY A 377 -15.63 -8.53 23.84
CA GLY A 377 -15.73 -8.89 25.25
C GLY A 377 -17.10 -8.61 25.86
N ALA A 378 -17.32 -9.09 27.06
CA ALA A 378 -18.59 -8.89 27.82
C ALA A 378 -18.83 -7.39 28.13
N ALA A 379 -17.75 -6.64 28.36
CA ALA A 379 -17.79 -5.18 28.55
C ALA A 379 -16.71 -4.57 27.64
N VAL A 380 -17.03 -3.47 26.97
CA VAL A 380 -16.10 -2.70 26.17
C VAL A 380 -15.64 -1.49 26.98
N ALA A 381 -14.32 -1.33 27.13
CA ALA A 381 -13.76 -0.20 27.87
C ALA A 381 -14.04 1.12 27.12
N GLU A 382 -14.26 2.19 27.88
CA GLU A 382 -14.48 3.53 27.37
C GLU A 382 -13.19 4.36 27.40
N ASN A 383 -13.10 5.38 26.53
CA ASN A 383 -11.98 6.33 26.46
C ASN A 383 -10.62 5.65 26.27
N VAL A 384 -10.57 4.64 25.41
CA VAL A 384 -9.35 3.90 25.13
C VAL A 384 -8.37 4.77 24.34
N GLU A 385 -7.13 4.89 24.85
CA GLU A 385 -6.03 5.50 24.13
C GLU A 385 -5.34 4.46 23.24
N VAL A 386 -5.41 4.68 21.91
CA VAL A 386 -4.83 3.81 20.89
C VAL A 386 -3.48 4.37 20.45
N ALA A 387 -2.44 3.58 20.62
CA ALA A 387 -1.12 3.85 20.03
C ALA A 387 -1.13 3.44 18.56
N THR A 388 -0.56 4.28 17.70
CA THR A 388 -0.54 4.04 16.25
C THR A 388 0.73 3.35 15.75
N TYR A 389 1.78 3.31 16.55
CA TYR A 389 3.06 2.66 16.20
C TYR A 389 3.65 3.22 14.89
N ASP A 390 3.47 4.52 14.62
CA ASP A 390 3.83 5.17 13.34
C ASP A 390 3.25 4.45 12.10
N ASP A 391 2.11 3.79 12.27
CA ASP A 391 1.40 3.10 11.18
C ASP A 391 0.03 3.75 10.94
N HIS A 392 -0.09 4.37 9.78
CA HIS A 392 -1.31 5.05 9.32
C HIS A 392 -2.56 4.14 9.35
N ARG A 393 -2.38 2.82 9.10
CA ARG A 393 -3.50 1.87 9.12
C ARG A 393 -3.99 1.57 10.53
N MET A 394 -3.11 1.63 11.54
CA MET A 394 -3.53 1.57 12.94
C MET A 394 -4.47 2.74 13.27
N ALA A 395 -4.05 3.97 12.96
CA ALA A 395 -4.86 5.17 13.20
C ALA A 395 -6.23 5.08 12.53
N MET A 396 -6.24 4.76 11.22
CA MET A 396 -7.47 4.73 10.43
C MET A 396 -8.39 3.56 10.79
N SER A 397 -7.85 2.37 11.04
CA SER A 397 -8.66 1.21 11.46
C SER A 397 -9.30 1.44 12.82
N PHE A 398 -8.52 1.88 13.81
CA PHE A 398 -9.05 2.07 15.17
C PHE A 398 -10.00 3.27 15.30
N SER A 399 -10.05 4.20 14.34
CA SER A 399 -11.10 5.22 14.31
C SER A 399 -12.50 4.60 14.23
N LEU A 400 -12.61 3.37 13.71
CA LEU A 400 -13.88 2.64 13.63
C LEU A 400 -14.39 2.13 14.98
N ALA A 401 -13.58 2.13 16.03
CA ALA A 401 -14.08 1.88 17.40
C ALA A 401 -15.14 2.91 17.79
N ALA A 402 -15.02 4.15 17.32
CA ALA A 402 -16.06 5.17 17.50
C ALA A 402 -17.41 4.74 16.90
N ALA A 403 -17.41 4.07 15.74
CA ALA A 403 -18.62 3.54 15.11
C ALA A 403 -19.21 2.31 15.85
N ALA A 404 -18.41 1.64 16.67
CA ALA A 404 -18.89 0.60 17.59
C ALA A 404 -19.53 1.18 18.87
N GLY A 405 -19.61 2.51 18.98
CA GLY A 405 -20.19 3.20 20.13
C GLY A 405 -19.21 3.46 21.26
N VAL A 406 -17.92 3.33 21.02
CA VAL A 406 -16.86 3.51 22.02
C VAL A 406 -16.11 4.81 21.76
N PRO A 407 -16.02 5.74 22.74
CA PRO A 407 -15.13 6.89 22.64
C PRO A 407 -13.68 6.39 22.54
N VAL A 408 -12.91 6.95 21.62
CA VAL A 408 -11.52 6.54 21.41
C VAL A 408 -10.59 7.75 21.20
N VAL A 409 -9.39 7.67 21.75
CA VAL A 409 -8.33 8.66 21.54
C VAL A 409 -7.27 8.03 20.65
N ILE A 410 -7.04 8.59 19.47
CA ILE A 410 -5.98 8.15 18.57
C ILE A 410 -4.73 9.00 18.82
N LYS A 411 -3.67 8.37 19.29
CA LYS A 411 -2.37 9.01 19.49
C LYS A 411 -1.64 9.15 18.15
N ASP A 412 -0.87 10.20 17.98
CA ASP A 412 -0.09 10.47 16.76
C ASP A 412 -0.89 10.26 15.45
N PRO A 413 -2.02 10.97 15.27
CA PRO A 413 -2.82 10.89 14.06
C PRO A 413 -2.07 11.36 12.80
N GLY A 414 -0.95 12.07 12.98
CA GLY A 414 -0.07 12.55 11.92
C GLY A 414 0.51 11.43 11.04
N CYS A 415 0.61 10.21 11.55
CA CYS A 415 1.05 9.05 10.77
C CYS A 415 0.16 8.78 9.53
N THR A 416 -1.08 9.28 9.48
CA THR A 416 -1.96 9.19 8.30
C THR A 416 -1.42 9.99 7.10
N ALA A 417 -0.52 10.97 7.31
CA ALA A 417 0.15 11.71 6.24
C ALA A 417 0.85 10.81 5.22
N LYS A 418 1.17 9.59 5.61
CA LYS A 418 1.79 8.57 4.75
C LYS A 418 0.95 8.18 3.53
N THR A 419 -0.38 8.15 3.65
CA THR A 419 -1.27 7.69 2.58
C THR A 419 -2.57 8.47 2.46
N TYR A 420 -3.03 9.11 3.54
CA TYR A 420 -4.28 9.85 3.55
C TYR A 420 -4.22 11.06 4.50
N PRO A 421 -3.50 12.13 4.13
CA PRO A 421 -3.30 13.29 5.01
C PRO A 421 -4.58 13.97 5.50
N ALA A 422 -5.68 13.86 4.75
CA ALA A 422 -6.99 14.45 5.08
C ALA A 422 -7.97 13.46 5.76
N TYR A 423 -7.48 12.29 6.20
CA TYR A 423 -8.37 11.22 6.70
C TYR A 423 -9.31 11.67 7.81
N PHE A 424 -8.79 12.30 8.85
CA PHE A 424 -9.61 12.71 10.00
C PHE A 424 -10.53 13.89 9.66
N ASP A 425 -10.15 14.79 8.75
CA ASP A 425 -11.04 15.85 8.27
C ASP A 425 -12.25 15.24 7.55
N GLU A 426 -12.01 14.25 6.67
CA GLU A 426 -13.06 13.51 5.99
C GLU A 426 -13.92 12.69 6.96
N PHE A 427 -13.28 12.04 7.94
CA PHE A 427 -13.99 11.27 8.97
C PHE A 427 -14.97 12.17 9.74
N PHE A 428 -14.51 13.33 10.24
CA PHE A 428 -15.35 14.28 10.96
C PHE A 428 -16.48 14.85 10.06
N ARG A 429 -16.19 15.14 8.81
CA ARG A 429 -17.18 15.60 7.84
C ARG A 429 -18.30 14.58 7.64
N ILE A 430 -17.96 13.29 7.48
CA ILE A 430 -18.93 12.20 7.25
C ILE A 430 -19.79 11.90 8.47
N ILE A 431 -19.27 12.08 9.68
CA ILE A 431 -20.06 11.93 10.92
C ILE A 431 -20.82 13.20 11.32
N GLY A 432 -20.80 14.24 10.47
CA GLY A 432 -21.53 15.49 10.71
C GLY A 432 -20.98 16.33 11.88
N LYS A 433 -19.69 16.20 12.19
CA LYS A 433 -19.02 16.99 13.24
C LYS A 433 -17.92 17.88 12.60
N ARG A 434 -17.62 18.98 13.27
CA ARG A 434 -16.43 19.80 12.93
C ARG A 434 -15.25 19.31 13.75
N ASN A 435 -14.08 19.25 13.11
CA ASN A 435 -12.80 18.93 13.76
C ASN A 435 -12.34 20.08 14.65
#